data_957b91732398d2533cb03c510112b009
#
_entry.id   957b91732398d2533cb03c510112b009
#
_cell.length_a   1.000
_cell.length_b   1.000
_cell.length_c   1.000
_cell.angle_alpha   90.00
_cell.angle_beta   90.00
_cell.angle_gamma   90.00
#
_symmetry.space_group_name_H-M   'P 1'
#
loop_
_entity.id
_entity.type
_entity.pdbx_description
1 polymer ?
#
loop_
_entity_poly.entity_id
_entity_poly.type
_entity_poly.pdbx_seq_one_letter_code
_entity_poly.pdbx_strand_id
1 'polypeptide(L)'
;MTAVIADAERRNPDRWLFLGDYITDCPYPHRTVEFLREFGRNRDCIFIRGNREDYMIAQRNFPQAWEYGSKTGALRYCFEDLTDGDLDWLAGMPISSRVEIPGCEPFMMCHGSPEKSNYLFHTDTLEAEQMTSRLDEYGVRLMLCGHSHIPFIFRRGDRLIVNPGALGMPVNGQTCAQYAVIDYDGEWHPEIISVEYDIERTAAEFAESGLLEKSAVWGRGLIGTIRTGVNYTVLAVRIVERLAAERGLPVTDESLWNEAAAELDIP
;
A
#
# COMPACT_ATOMS: atom_id res chain seq x y z
N MET A 1 10.33 5.10 2.83
CA MET A 1 9.71 5.76 4.02
C MET A 1 10.56 6.89 4.56
N THR A 2 11.82 6.69 4.95
CA THR A 2 12.69 7.73 5.56
C THR A 2 12.83 9.02 4.73
N ALA A 3 12.99 8.91 3.41
CA ALA A 3 13.05 10.08 2.53
C ALA A 3 11.77 10.93 2.56
N VAL A 4 10.60 10.27 2.54
CA VAL A 4 9.29 10.96 2.63
C VAL A 4 9.11 11.63 3.98
N ILE A 5 9.45 10.95 5.07
CA ILE A 5 9.34 11.55 6.41
C ILE A 5 10.24 12.78 6.52
N ALA A 6 11.49 12.69 6.08
CA ALA A 6 12.40 13.84 6.08
C ALA A 6 11.92 15.00 5.21
N ASP A 7 11.22 14.71 4.11
CA ASP A 7 10.61 15.76 3.28
C ASP A 7 9.41 16.40 3.96
N ALA A 8 8.50 15.58 4.49
CA ALA A 8 7.29 16.04 5.15
C ALA A 8 7.59 16.82 6.46
N GLU A 9 8.61 16.42 7.23
CA GLU A 9 9.05 17.15 8.44
C GLU A 9 9.45 18.60 8.15
N ARG A 10 10.03 18.90 6.96
CA ARG A 10 10.35 20.27 6.56
C ARG A 10 9.12 21.18 6.39
N ARG A 11 7.95 20.56 6.23
CA ARG A 11 6.65 21.26 6.12
C ARG A 11 5.97 21.45 7.47
N ASN A 12 6.57 20.92 8.54
CA ASN A 12 6.10 21.04 9.92
C ASN A 12 4.63 20.64 10.10
N PRO A 13 4.25 19.39 9.75
CA PRO A 13 2.86 18.96 9.84
C PRO A 13 2.39 18.86 11.28
N ASP A 14 1.15 19.26 11.55
CA ASP A 14 0.51 19.11 12.86
C ASP A 14 0.19 17.66 13.18
N ARG A 15 -0.09 16.83 12.13
CA ARG A 15 -0.53 15.45 12.27
C ARG A 15 -0.08 14.58 11.11
N TRP A 16 0.11 13.30 11.39
CA TRP A 16 0.49 12.28 10.42
C TRP A 16 -0.64 11.26 10.25
N LEU A 17 -1.00 10.99 9.00
CA LEU A 17 -2.06 10.07 8.64
C LEU A 17 -1.49 8.91 7.82
N PHE A 18 -1.69 7.68 8.30
CA PHE A 18 -1.15 6.48 7.68
C PHE A 18 -2.29 5.59 7.18
N LEU A 19 -2.31 5.28 5.90
CA LEU A 19 -3.44 4.66 5.21
C LEU A 19 -3.33 3.14 5.00
N GLY A 20 -2.43 2.45 5.71
CA GLY A 20 -2.32 0.98 5.66
C GLY A 20 -1.29 0.46 4.65
N ASP A 21 -1.18 -0.88 4.57
CA ASP A 21 -0.24 -1.62 3.73
C ASP A 21 1.23 -1.30 4.04
N TYR A 22 1.62 -1.47 5.31
CA TYR A 22 2.95 -1.11 5.81
C TYR A 22 4.02 -2.18 5.61
N ILE A 23 3.63 -3.46 5.55
CA ILE A 23 4.49 -4.57 5.94
C ILE A 23 4.83 -5.57 4.84
N THR A 24 4.00 -5.72 3.80
CA THR A 24 4.29 -6.68 2.74
C THR A 24 5.10 -6.08 1.61
N ASP A 25 5.72 -6.95 0.83
CA ASP A 25 6.48 -6.56 -0.35
C ASP A 25 7.61 -5.58 -0.03
N CYS A 26 8.11 -5.63 1.20
CA CYS A 26 9.22 -4.81 1.70
C CYS A 26 10.29 -5.67 2.40
N PRO A 27 11.56 -5.23 2.39
CA PRO A 27 12.68 -6.01 2.92
C PRO A 27 12.63 -6.31 4.42
N TYR A 28 12.01 -5.45 5.23
CA TYR A 28 12.09 -5.50 6.70
C TYR A 28 10.72 -5.24 7.37
N PRO A 29 9.76 -6.18 7.31
CA PRO A 29 8.41 -6.01 7.88
C PRO A 29 8.41 -5.65 9.36
N HIS A 30 9.05 -6.45 10.20
CA HIS A 30 9.15 -6.22 11.65
C HIS A 30 9.77 -4.84 11.98
N ARG A 31 10.90 -4.52 11.35
CA ARG A 31 11.56 -3.23 11.53
C ARG A 31 10.70 -2.05 11.10
N THR A 32 9.86 -2.23 10.09
CA THR A 32 8.90 -1.21 9.65
C THR A 32 7.84 -0.97 10.72
N VAL A 33 7.31 -2.02 11.34
CA VAL A 33 6.35 -1.90 12.45
C VAL A 33 6.99 -1.23 13.66
N GLU A 34 8.20 -1.64 14.06
CA GLU A 34 8.92 -0.99 15.16
C GLU A 34 9.11 0.51 14.91
N PHE A 35 9.55 0.86 13.71
CA PHE A 35 9.71 2.26 13.32
C PHE A 35 8.41 3.04 13.42
N LEU A 36 7.29 2.52 12.88
CA LEU A 36 5.99 3.19 12.92
C LEU A 36 5.45 3.34 14.35
N ARG A 37 5.63 2.33 15.18
CA ARG A 37 5.27 2.39 16.62
C ARG A 37 6.05 3.48 17.36
N GLU A 38 7.36 3.53 17.15
CA GLU A 38 8.20 4.56 17.77
C GLU A 38 7.87 5.96 17.24
N PHE A 39 7.65 6.07 15.93
CA PHE A 39 7.24 7.32 15.31
C PHE A 39 5.93 7.85 15.89
N GLY A 40 4.95 6.97 16.08
CA GLY A 40 3.64 7.32 16.64
C GLY A 40 3.65 7.64 18.15
N ARG A 41 4.65 7.17 18.92
CA ARG A 41 4.79 7.55 20.34
C ARG A 41 5.17 9.02 20.54
N ASN A 42 5.87 9.59 19.58
CA ASN A 42 6.48 10.92 19.69
C ASN A 42 5.78 11.97 18.82
N ARG A 43 4.75 11.59 18.07
CA ARG A 43 4.03 12.46 17.14
C ARG A 43 2.53 12.17 17.18
N ASP A 44 1.74 13.16 16.78
CA ASP A 44 0.30 12.96 16.61
C ASP A 44 0.05 12.20 15.31
N CYS A 45 -0.23 10.90 15.44
CA CYS A 45 -0.39 9.97 14.34
C CYS A 45 -1.74 9.25 14.40
N ILE A 46 -2.38 9.09 13.26
CA ILE A 46 -3.54 8.22 13.08
C ILE A 46 -3.17 7.12 12.10
N PHE A 47 -3.39 5.87 12.51
CA PHE A 47 -3.13 4.68 11.71
C PHE A 47 -4.42 3.94 11.41
N ILE A 48 -4.58 3.50 10.18
CA ILE A 48 -5.55 2.48 9.80
C ILE A 48 -4.79 1.31 9.16
N ARG A 49 -5.38 0.12 9.15
CA ARG A 49 -4.78 -1.02 8.47
C ARG A 49 -5.33 -1.21 7.06
N GLY A 50 -4.48 -1.73 6.17
CA GLY A 50 -4.83 -2.12 4.82
C GLY A 50 -5.11 -3.62 4.69
N ASN A 51 -5.32 -4.09 3.46
CA ASN A 51 -5.57 -5.50 3.19
C ASN A 51 -4.33 -6.39 3.43
N ARG A 52 -3.13 -5.82 3.39
CA ARG A 52 -1.90 -6.58 3.64
C ARG A 52 -1.77 -6.94 5.13
N GLU A 53 -2.13 -6.04 6.02
CA GLU A 53 -2.25 -6.32 7.45
C GLU A 53 -3.34 -7.36 7.70
N ASP A 54 -4.50 -7.26 7.03
CA ASP A 54 -5.60 -8.25 7.13
C ASP A 54 -5.14 -9.65 6.72
N TYR A 55 -4.26 -9.80 5.70
CA TYR A 55 -3.71 -11.11 5.31
C TYR A 55 -2.84 -11.72 6.41
N MET A 56 -2.00 -10.93 7.07
CA MET A 56 -1.14 -11.42 8.16
C MET A 56 -1.95 -11.81 9.40
N ILE A 57 -2.96 -11.00 9.75
CA ILE A 57 -3.89 -11.29 10.85
C ILE A 57 -4.70 -12.56 10.54
N ALA A 58 -5.19 -12.72 9.31
CA ALA A 58 -5.89 -13.92 8.87
C ALA A 58 -4.99 -15.15 8.91
N GLN A 59 -3.73 -15.05 8.48
CA GLN A 59 -2.76 -16.14 8.52
C GLN A 59 -2.52 -16.64 9.95
N ARG A 60 -2.42 -15.75 10.93
CA ARG A 60 -2.30 -16.11 12.34
C ARG A 60 -3.52 -16.91 12.84
N ASN A 61 -4.71 -16.46 12.47
CA ASN A 61 -5.97 -17.03 12.98
C ASN A 61 -6.42 -18.28 12.21
N PHE A 62 -6.15 -18.33 10.91
CA PHE A 62 -6.55 -19.38 9.98
C PHE A 62 -5.40 -19.70 9.03
N PRO A 63 -4.37 -20.44 9.50
CA PRO A 63 -3.14 -20.67 8.74
C PRO A 63 -3.40 -21.30 7.38
N GLN A 64 -2.84 -20.69 6.35
CA GLN A 64 -2.83 -21.21 4.98
C GLN A 64 -1.44 -21.81 4.67
N ALA A 65 -1.39 -22.74 3.76
CA ALA A 65 -0.14 -23.37 3.31
C ALA A 65 0.63 -22.42 2.36
N TRP A 66 1.19 -21.35 2.90
CA TRP A 66 2.10 -20.50 2.14
C TRP A 66 3.47 -21.17 2.00
N GLU A 67 4.01 -21.13 0.81
CA GLU A 67 5.31 -21.68 0.47
C GLU A 67 6.22 -20.58 -0.07
N TYR A 68 7.54 -20.76 0.05
CA TYR A 68 8.49 -19.92 -0.65
C TYR A 68 8.38 -20.15 -2.15
N GLY A 69 8.61 -19.10 -2.93
CA GLY A 69 8.43 -19.08 -4.36
C GLY A 69 7.58 -17.89 -4.80
N SER A 70 7.28 -17.84 -6.07
CA SER A 70 6.68 -16.66 -6.71
C SER A 70 5.27 -16.34 -6.23
N LYS A 71 4.44 -17.34 -5.90
CA LYS A 71 3.03 -17.10 -5.56
C LYS A 71 2.81 -16.55 -4.16
N THR A 72 3.44 -17.13 -3.15
CA THR A 72 3.17 -16.82 -1.74
C THR A 72 4.43 -16.53 -0.92
N GLY A 73 5.60 -16.58 -1.54
CA GLY A 73 6.87 -16.45 -0.84
C GLY A 73 7.06 -15.12 -0.12
N ALA A 74 6.63 -14.02 -0.74
CA ALA A 74 6.68 -12.70 -0.10
C ALA A 74 5.72 -12.59 1.11
N LEU A 75 4.55 -13.21 1.03
CA LEU A 75 3.60 -13.24 2.15
C LEU A 75 4.14 -14.09 3.31
N ARG A 76 4.68 -15.28 2.99
CA ARG A 76 5.32 -16.14 3.98
C ARG A 76 6.50 -15.46 4.65
N TYR A 77 7.38 -14.83 3.85
CA TYR A 77 8.51 -14.06 4.35
C TYR A 77 8.08 -12.98 5.33
N CYS A 78 7.06 -12.18 4.95
CA CYS A 78 6.52 -11.14 5.81
C CYS A 78 5.97 -11.71 7.12
N PHE A 79 5.17 -12.77 7.06
CA PHE A 79 4.57 -13.37 8.24
C PHE A 79 5.60 -13.96 9.20
N GLU A 80 6.67 -14.59 8.69
CA GLU A 80 7.74 -15.17 9.51
C GLU A 80 8.67 -14.12 10.15
N ASP A 81 8.74 -12.90 9.57
CA ASP A 81 9.54 -11.79 10.14
C ASP A 81 8.76 -11.04 11.25
N LEU A 82 7.42 -11.09 11.23
CA LEU A 82 6.57 -10.40 12.22
C LEU A 82 6.50 -11.18 13.53
N THR A 83 6.50 -10.44 14.64
CA THR A 83 6.24 -10.98 15.97
C THR A 83 4.74 -10.97 16.30
N ASP A 84 4.32 -11.76 17.31
CA ASP A 84 2.95 -11.70 17.82
C ASP A 84 2.57 -10.28 18.29
N GLY A 85 3.52 -9.55 18.89
CA GLY A 85 3.30 -8.16 19.30
C GLY A 85 3.08 -7.19 18.14
N ASP A 86 3.67 -7.46 16.98
CA ASP A 86 3.42 -6.70 15.76
C ASP A 86 2.03 -6.98 15.22
N LEU A 87 1.66 -8.26 15.16
CA LEU A 87 0.33 -8.68 14.72
C LEU A 87 -0.78 -8.15 15.63
N ASP A 88 -0.55 -8.08 16.94
CA ASP A 88 -1.48 -7.48 17.89
C ASP A 88 -1.64 -5.97 17.66
N TRP A 89 -0.54 -5.27 17.41
CA TRP A 89 -0.58 -3.85 17.12
C TRP A 89 -1.33 -3.55 15.80
N LEU A 90 -1.06 -4.31 14.74
CA LEU A 90 -1.74 -4.20 13.46
C LEU A 90 -3.23 -4.54 13.57
N ALA A 91 -3.59 -5.58 14.33
CA ALA A 91 -4.98 -5.98 14.56
C ALA A 91 -5.77 -4.94 15.36
N GLY A 92 -5.10 -4.16 16.21
CA GLY A 92 -5.70 -3.05 16.95
C GLY A 92 -6.11 -1.84 16.10
N MET A 93 -5.65 -1.74 14.86
CA MET A 93 -6.01 -0.66 13.95
C MET A 93 -7.37 -0.91 13.29
N PRO A 94 -8.22 0.13 13.10
CA PRO A 94 -9.42 0.02 12.28
C PRO A 94 -9.07 -0.07 10.79
N ILE A 95 -9.98 -0.61 9.95
CA ILE A 95 -9.86 -0.59 8.47
C ILE A 95 -10.25 0.79 7.90
N SER A 96 -11.04 1.53 8.65
CA SER A 96 -11.43 2.91 8.32
C SER A 96 -11.71 3.69 9.61
N SER A 97 -11.63 5.01 9.53
CA SER A 97 -11.89 5.89 10.67
C SER A 97 -12.51 7.20 10.21
N ARG A 98 -13.60 7.60 10.84
CA ARG A 98 -14.08 8.98 10.76
C ARG A 98 -13.30 9.80 11.79
N VAL A 99 -12.50 10.73 11.29
CA VAL A 99 -11.57 11.52 12.10
C VAL A 99 -12.16 12.88 12.39
N GLU A 100 -12.10 13.27 13.65
CA GLU A 100 -12.50 14.59 14.15
C GLU A 100 -11.29 15.30 14.76
N ILE A 101 -10.95 16.46 14.23
CA ILE A 101 -9.85 17.30 14.70
C ILE A 101 -10.45 18.64 15.12
N PRO A 102 -10.15 19.15 16.32
CA PRO A 102 -10.62 20.48 16.73
C PRO A 102 -10.21 21.56 15.73
N GLY A 103 -11.16 22.34 15.26
CA GLY A 103 -10.94 23.39 14.28
C GLY A 103 -11.00 22.96 12.80
N CYS A 104 -11.16 21.67 12.54
CA CYS A 104 -11.36 21.14 11.19
C CYS A 104 -12.72 20.49 11.02
N GLU A 105 -13.21 20.44 9.78
CA GLU A 105 -14.33 19.56 9.46
C GLU A 105 -13.92 18.09 9.61
N PRO A 106 -14.85 17.19 10.00
CA PRO A 106 -14.54 15.77 10.04
C PRO A 106 -14.25 15.21 8.66
N PHE A 107 -13.38 14.22 8.60
CA PHE A 107 -13.03 13.52 7.36
C PHE A 107 -12.98 12.01 7.55
N MET A 108 -13.03 11.26 6.45
CA MET A 108 -12.93 9.80 6.44
C MET A 108 -11.54 9.36 6.02
N MET A 109 -10.96 8.40 6.74
CA MET A 109 -9.78 7.63 6.31
C MET A 109 -10.21 6.19 6.05
N CYS A 110 -9.78 5.61 4.96
CA CYS A 110 -9.92 4.19 4.66
C CYS A 110 -8.73 3.72 3.80
N HIS A 111 -8.44 2.40 3.79
CA HIS A 111 -7.42 1.90 2.89
C HIS A 111 -7.97 1.76 1.46
N GLY A 112 -8.99 0.94 1.26
CA GLY A 112 -9.75 0.82 0.00
C GLY A 112 -11.02 1.65 0.05
N SER A 113 -12.09 1.13 0.66
CA SER A 113 -13.31 1.86 0.99
C SER A 113 -13.58 1.82 2.50
N PRO A 114 -14.52 2.63 3.02
CA PRO A 114 -14.86 2.58 4.44
C PRO A 114 -15.29 1.19 4.95
N GLU A 115 -15.85 0.35 4.08
CA GLU A 115 -16.34 -1.00 4.43
C GLU A 115 -15.38 -2.12 4.09
N LYS A 116 -14.42 -1.90 3.16
CA LYS A 116 -13.53 -2.96 2.66
C LYS A 116 -12.12 -2.43 2.43
N SER A 117 -11.15 -3.03 3.13
CA SER A 117 -9.72 -2.69 2.96
C SER A 117 -9.18 -3.01 1.56
N ASN A 118 -9.72 -4.02 0.88
CA ASN A 118 -9.29 -4.47 -0.45
C ASN A 118 -10.14 -3.93 -1.61
N TYR A 119 -10.91 -2.88 -1.41
CA TYR A 119 -11.68 -2.25 -2.49
C TYR A 119 -10.76 -1.41 -3.36
N LEU A 120 -10.65 -1.79 -4.64
CA LEU A 120 -9.88 -1.01 -5.60
C LEU A 120 -10.73 0.15 -6.12
N PHE A 121 -10.35 1.35 -5.72
CA PHE A 121 -11.00 2.56 -6.20
C PHE A 121 -10.47 2.90 -7.59
N HIS A 122 -11.33 2.79 -8.60
CA HIS A 122 -11.01 3.22 -9.95
C HIS A 122 -11.31 4.71 -10.10
N THR A 123 -10.42 5.41 -10.79
CA THR A 123 -10.57 6.84 -11.07
C THR A 123 -11.48 7.13 -12.26
N ASP A 124 -12.23 6.12 -12.73
CA ASP A 124 -13.27 6.44 -13.70
C ASP A 124 -14.33 7.35 -13.07
N THR A 125 -14.81 8.28 -13.87
CA THR A 125 -15.66 9.37 -13.38
C THR A 125 -16.92 8.88 -12.68
N LEU A 126 -17.48 7.76 -13.13
CA LEU A 126 -18.75 7.23 -12.61
C LEU A 126 -18.59 6.69 -11.17
N GLU A 127 -17.54 5.91 -10.92
CA GLU A 127 -17.29 5.34 -9.60
C GLU A 127 -16.90 6.42 -8.58
N ALA A 128 -16.06 7.36 -8.99
CA ALA A 128 -15.69 8.52 -8.18
C ALA A 128 -16.92 9.38 -7.84
N GLU A 129 -17.85 9.58 -8.77
CA GLU A 129 -19.11 10.29 -8.54
C GLU A 129 -20.01 9.56 -7.55
N GLN A 130 -20.14 8.24 -7.66
CA GLN A 130 -20.93 7.43 -6.74
C GLN A 130 -20.36 7.51 -5.32
N MET A 131 -19.02 7.40 -5.19
CA MET A 131 -18.37 7.47 -3.89
C MET A 131 -18.49 8.88 -3.27
N THR A 132 -18.30 9.95 -4.04
CA THR A 132 -18.51 11.32 -3.52
C THR A 132 -19.93 11.55 -3.05
N SER A 133 -20.93 10.95 -3.71
CA SER A 133 -22.33 11.03 -3.26
C SER A 133 -22.56 10.35 -1.92
N ARG A 134 -21.76 9.33 -1.58
CA ARG A 134 -21.82 8.63 -0.29
C ARG A 134 -21.14 9.37 0.85
N LEU A 135 -20.30 10.37 0.59
CA LEU A 135 -19.65 11.13 1.67
C LEU A 135 -20.66 11.79 2.62
N ASP A 136 -21.84 12.15 2.11
CA ASP A 136 -22.93 12.70 2.93
C ASP A 136 -23.46 11.68 3.96
N GLU A 137 -23.47 10.38 3.62
CA GLU A 137 -23.88 9.31 4.54
C GLU A 137 -22.91 9.19 5.73
N TYR A 138 -21.63 9.49 5.51
CA TYR A 138 -20.60 9.53 6.57
C TYR A 138 -20.52 10.87 7.29
N GLY A 139 -21.24 11.89 6.81
CA GLY A 139 -21.21 13.25 7.36
C GLY A 139 -19.85 13.92 7.19
N VAL A 140 -19.19 13.72 6.04
CA VAL A 140 -17.85 14.26 5.72
C VAL A 140 -17.80 14.83 4.31
N ARG A 141 -16.85 15.74 4.07
CA ARG A 141 -16.58 16.27 2.74
C ARG A 141 -15.24 15.81 2.15
N LEU A 142 -14.37 15.25 2.98
CA LEU A 142 -13.07 14.70 2.56
C LEU A 142 -13.00 13.22 2.90
N MET A 143 -12.53 12.42 1.95
CA MET A 143 -12.11 11.03 2.14
C MET A 143 -10.68 10.84 1.67
N LEU A 144 -9.86 10.22 2.50
CA LEU A 144 -8.50 9.79 2.19
C LEU A 144 -8.51 8.28 1.99
N CYS A 145 -8.00 7.82 0.85
CA CYS A 145 -7.91 6.40 0.53
C CYS A 145 -6.52 6.04 -0.02
N GLY A 146 -6.21 4.75 -0.07
CA GLY A 146 -4.94 4.20 -0.57
C GLY A 146 -5.18 3.07 -1.58
N HIS A 147 -4.54 1.92 -1.34
CA HIS A 147 -4.70 0.62 -2.03
C HIS A 147 -4.35 0.58 -3.52
N SER A 148 -4.79 1.55 -4.33
CA SER A 148 -4.53 1.53 -5.78
C SER A 148 -3.09 1.88 -6.15
N HIS A 149 -2.33 2.50 -5.24
CA HIS A 149 -0.99 3.06 -5.48
C HIS A 149 -0.93 4.10 -6.60
N ILE A 150 -2.08 4.65 -6.98
CA ILE A 150 -2.20 5.68 -8.03
C ILE A 150 -2.66 6.96 -7.35
N PRO A 151 -1.84 8.03 -7.38
CA PRO A 151 -2.21 9.30 -6.76
C PRO A 151 -3.32 9.99 -7.55
N PHE A 152 -4.31 10.51 -6.85
CA PHE A 152 -5.34 11.35 -7.44
C PHE A 152 -5.99 12.28 -6.42
N ILE A 153 -6.52 13.39 -6.91
CA ILE A 153 -7.44 14.28 -6.20
C ILE A 153 -8.69 14.37 -7.05
N PHE A 154 -9.79 13.83 -6.56
CA PHE A 154 -11.09 13.95 -7.21
C PHE A 154 -11.96 14.95 -6.45
N ARG A 155 -12.45 15.98 -7.14
CA ARG A 155 -13.30 17.04 -6.56
C ARG A 155 -14.65 17.08 -7.26
N ARG A 156 -15.73 17.10 -6.47
CA ARG A 156 -17.09 17.33 -6.96
C ARG A 156 -17.81 18.31 -6.03
N GLY A 157 -17.92 19.56 -6.46
CA GLY A 157 -18.37 20.64 -5.59
C GLY A 157 -17.41 20.82 -4.41
N ASP A 158 -17.93 20.72 -3.19
CA ASP A 158 -17.19 20.79 -1.94
C ASP A 158 -16.68 19.44 -1.43
N ARG A 159 -16.92 18.35 -2.17
CA ARG A 159 -16.52 16.98 -1.81
C ARG A 159 -15.21 16.61 -2.47
N LEU A 160 -14.34 15.94 -1.71
CA LEU A 160 -13.01 15.54 -2.10
C LEU A 160 -12.75 14.07 -1.79
N ILE A 161 -12.10 13.37 -2.73
CA ILE A 161 -11.47 12.09 -2.50
C ILE A 161 -10.01 12.22 -2.89
N VAL A 162 -9.11 11.83 -2.00
CA VAL A 162 -7.67 11.95 -2.19
C VAL A 162 -7.00 10.60 -1.98
N ASN A 163 -6.24 10.16 -2.96
CA ASN A 163 -5.28 9.08 -2.82
C ASN A 163 -3.88 9.68 -2.97
N PRO A 164 -3.01 9.56 -1.97
CA PRO A 164 -1.67 10.13 -2.03
C PRO A 164 -0.70 9.38 -2.94
N GLY A 165 -1.08 8.21 -3.48
CA GLY A 165 -0.17 7.30 -4.16
C GLY A 165 0.48 6.30 -3.19
N ALA A 166 1.72 5.94 -3.45
CA ALA A 166 2.46 4.94 -2.68
C ALA A 166 3.86 5.41 -2.29
N LEU A 167 4.30 5.03 -1.08
CA LEU A 167 5.68 5.30 -0.63
C LEU A 167 6.71 4.36 -1.24
N GLY A 168 6.34 3.10 -1.48
CA GLY A 168 7.29 2.05 -1.84
C GLY A 168 7.03 1.37 -3.17
N MET A 169 5.80 1.40 -3.67
CA MET A 169 5.38 0.66 -4.87
C MET A 169 4.50 1.53 -5.78
N PRO A 170 5.04 2.60 -6.37
CA PRO A 170 4.30 3.39 -7.34
C PRO A 170 4.02 2.55 -8.59
N VAL A 171 2.80 2.65 -9.15
CA VAL A 171 2.37 1.88 -10.32
C VAL A 171 1.74 2.78 -11.40
N ASN A 172 2.12 4.04 -11.38
CA ASN A 172 1.63 5.09 -12.27
C ASN A 172 2.64 5.56 -13.32
N GLY A 173 3.67 4.75 -13.61
CA GLY A 173 4.76 5.07 -14.52
C GLY A 173 5.82 6.01 -13.94
N GLN A 174 5.73 6.33 -12.65
CA GLN A 174 6.73 7.12 -11.92
C GLN A 174 7.49 6.25 -10.92
N THR A 175 8.68 6.69 -10.54
CA THR A 175 9.57 5.95 -9.62
C THR A 175 9.75 6.66 -8.28
N CYS A 176 9.15 7.84 -8.10
CA CYS A 176 9.20 8.59 -6.85
C CYS A 176 8.22 8.01 -5.81
N ALA A 177 8.59 8.08 -4.55
CA ALA A 177 7.66 7.89 -3.45
C ALA A 177 6.65 9.05 -3.40
N GLN A 178 5.40 8.77 -3.07
CA GLN A 178 4.34 9.78 -3.10
C GLN A 178 3.60 9.85 -1.77
N TYR A 179 3.27 11.07 -1.35
CA TYR A 179 2.42 11.36 -0.20
C TYR A 179 1.57 12.61 -0.47
N ALA A 180 0.62 12.92 0.39
CA ALA A 180 -0.17 14.15 0.29
C ALA A 180 0.04 15.04 1.52
N VAL A 181 0.05 16.35 1.29
CA VAL A 181 -0.16 17.38 2.31
C VAL A 181 -1.59 17.89 2.17
N ILE A 182 -2.27 18.07 3.30
CA ILE A 182 -3.67 18.50 3.31
C ILE A 182 -3.81 19.61 4.32
N ASP A 183 -3.99 20.83 3.84
CA ASP A 183 -4.25 22.01 4.65
C ASP A 183 -5.75 22.25 4.80
N TYR A 184 -6.15 22.87 5.92
CA TYR A 184 -7.52 23.27 6.19
C TYR A 184 -7.56 24.71 6.74
N ASP A 185 -8.27 25.58 6.03
CA ASP A 185 -8.50 26.98 6.44
C ASP A 185 -10.01 27.38 6.43
N GLY A 186 -10.88 26.37 6.50
CA GLY A 186 -12.32 26.46 6.25
C GLY A 186 -12.73 25.64 5.02
N GLU A 187 -11.77 25.32 4.16
CA GLU A 187 -11.86 24.38 3.05
C GLU A 187 -10.64 23.46 3.04
N TRP A 188 -10.75 22.29 2.39
CA TRP A 188 -9.66 21.33 2.26
C TRP A 188 -8.82 21.58 1.01
N HIS A 189 -7.50 21.71 1.21
CA HIS A 189 -6.51 21.98 0.17
C HIS A 189 -5.48 20.84 0.09
N PRO A 190 -5.77 19.75 -0.63
CA PRO A 190 -4.84 18.66 -0.82
C PRO A 190 -3.80 18.97 -1.91
N GLU A 191 -2.54 18.61 -1.64
CA GLU A 191 -1.42 18.63 -2.59
C GLU A 191 -0.72 17.26 -2.58
N ILE A 192 -0.48 16.65 -3.75
CA ILE A 192 0.30 15.41 -3.87
C ILE A 192 1.76 15.77 -4.11
N ILE A 193 2.63 15.20 -3.29
CA ILE A 193 4.07 15.44 -3.31
C ILE A 193 4.78 14.18 -3.77
N SER A 194 5.73 14.32 -4.68
CA SER A 194 6.63 13.25 -5.13
C SER A 194 8.03 13.49 -4.57
N VAL A 195 8.63 12.44 -4.02
CA VAL A 195 9.95 12.48 -3.38
C VAL A 195 10.85 11.44 -4.02
N GLU A 196 12.00 11.87 -4.51
CA GLU A 196 13.05 10.97 -4.96
C GLU A 196 13.69 10.24 -3.78
N TYR A 197 14.07 8.99 -3.99
CA TYR A 197 14.80 8.18 -3.03
C TYR A 197 15.81 7.26 -3.74
N ASP A 198 16.70 6.67 -3.00
CA ASP A 198 17.71 5.74 -3.54
C ASP A 198 17.05 4.38 -3.88
N ILE A 199 16.59 4.28 -5.12
CA ILE A 199 15.92 3.08 -5.66
C ILE A 199 16.88 1.90 -5.69
N GLU A 200 18.15 2.10 -6.09
CA GLU A 200 19.11 1.01 -6.19
C GLU A 200 19.52 0.50 -4.80
N ARG A 201 19.62 1.37 -3.81
CA ARG A 201 19.80 0.94 -2.42
C ARG A 201 18.60 0.11 -1.94
N THR A 202 17.37 0.55 -2.25
CA THR A 202 16.16 -0.20 -1.92
C THR A 202 16.13 -1.56 -2.63
N ALA A 203 16.48 -1.61 -3.92
CA ALA A 203 16.56 -2.87 -4.67
C ALA A 203 17.62 -3.83 -4.08
N ALA A 204 18.77 -3.32 -3.65
CA ALA A 204 19.79 -4.12 -2.97
C ALA A 204 19.29 -4.72 -1.66
N GLU A 205 18.48 -4.00 -0.90
CA GLU A 205 17.89 -4.47 0.36
C GLU A 205 16.96 -5.68 0.18
N PHE A 206 16.31 -5.84 -0.98
CA PHE A 206 15.53 -7.05 -1.29
C PHE A 206 16.39 -8.32 -1.31
N ALA A 207 17.61 -8.24 -1.80
CA ALA A 207 18.56 -9.35 -1.80
C ALA A 207 19.19 -9.53 -0.41
N GLU A 208 19.65 -8.45 0.23
CA GLU A 208 20.29 -8.46 1.55
C GLU A 208 19.38 -9.04 2.65
N SER A 209 18.07 -8.79 2.58
CA SER A 209 17.07 -9.31 3.52
C SER A 209 16.70 -10.78 3.28
N GLY A 210 17.02 -11.33 2.11
CA GLY A 210 16.57 -12.65 1.66
C GLY A 210 15.17 -12.68 1.07
N LEU A 211 14.45 -11.56 0.99
CA LEU A 211 13.12 -11.49 0.38
C LEU A 211 13.16 -11.90 -1.09
N LEU A 212 14.17 -11.45 -1.84
CA LEU A 212 14.31 -11.77 -3.27
C LEU A 212 14.43 -13.28 -3.50
N GLU A 213 15.26 -13.98 -2.73
CA GLU A 213 15.44 -15.43 -2.82
C GLU A 213 14.13 -16.17 -2.49
N LYS A 214 13.43 -15.74 -1.45
CA LYS A 214 12.22 -16.39 -0.92
C LYS A 214 10.96 -16.12 -1.77
N SER A 215 10.95 -15.06 -2.56
CA SER A 215 9.80 -14.64 -3.39
C SER A 215 10.01 -14.79 -4.90
N ALA A 216 11.16 -15.28 -5.33
CA ALA A 216 11.50 -15.64 -6.72
C ALA A 216 11.07 -14.57 -7.76
N VAL A 217 10.22 -14.92 -8.75
CA VAL A 217 9.77 -13.98 -9.79
C VAL A 217 8.97 -12.82 -9.23
N TRP A 218 8.18 -13.03 -8.16
CA TRP A 218 7.47 -11.93 -7.49
C TRP A 218 8.45 -10.87 -7.00
N GLY A 219 9.52 -11.27 -6.29
CA GLY A 219 10.55 -10.35 -5.79
C GLY A 219 11.26 -9.57 -6.90
N ARG A 220 11.59 -10.25 -8.02
CA ARG A 220 12.13 -9.57 -9.22
C ARG A 220 11.13 -8.57 -9.80
N GLY A 221 9.85 -8.94 -9.86
CA GLY A 221 8.77 -8.05 -10.31
C GLY A 221 8.61 -6.81 -9.41
N LEU A 222 8.79 -6.95 -8.09
CA LEU A 222 8.81 -5.81 -7.16
C LEU A 222 9.96 -4.85 -7.47
N ILE A 223 11.17 -5.37 -7.68
CA ILE A 223 12.35 -4.57 -8.06
C ILE A 223 12.10 -3.88 -9.41
N GLY A 224 11.57 -4.60 -10.40
CA GLY A 224 11.18 -4.01 -11.69
C GLY A 224 10.17 -2.88 -11.50
N THR A 225 9.19 -3.06 -10.62
CA THR A 225 8.14 -2.04 -10.35
C THR A 225 8.73 -0.77 -9.74
N ILE A 226 9.60 -0.86 -8.73
CA ILE A 226 10.20 0.35 -8.12
C ILE A 226 11.14 1.09 -9.08
N ARG A 227 11.74 0.39 -10.04
CA ARG A 227 12.62 0.98 -11.07
C ARG A 227 11.89 1.66 -12.22
N THR A 228 10.64 1.27 -12.49
CA THR A 228 9.94 1.71 -13.72
C THR A 228 8.57 2.34 -13.47
N GLY A 229 7.95 2.08 -12.31
CA GLY A 229 6.55 2.44 -12.04
C GLY A 229 5.54 1.56 -12.78
N VAL A 230 5.98 0.47 -13.43
CA VAL A 230 5.10 -0.52 -14.07
C VAL A 230 4.82 -1.67 -13.11
N ASN A 231 3.55 -2.04 -12.93
CA ASN A 231 3.17 -3.11 -12.00
C ASN A 231 3.47 -4.50 -12.57
N TYR A 232 4.74 -4.91 -12.54
CA TYR A 232 5.17 -6.21 -13.05
C TYR A 232 4.56 -7.38 -12.30
N THR A 233 4.28 -7.25 -11.00
CA THR A 233 3.70 -8.34 -10.21
C THR A 233 2.29 -8.67 -10.67
N VAL A 234 1.44 -7.66 -10.90
CA VAL A 234 0.08 -7.86 -11.42
C VAL A 234 0.11 -8.36 -12.86
N LEU A 235 1.02 -7.86 -13.70
CA LEU A 235 1.18 -8.35 -15.08
C LEU A 235 1.60 -9.83 -15.09
N ALA A 236 2.57 -10.23 -14.25
CA ALA A 236 2.99 -11.62 -14.12
C ALA A 236 1.84 -12.54 -13.67
N VAL A 237 1.05 -12.12 -12.66
CA VAL A 237 -0.13 -12.88 -12.20
C VAL A 237 -1.11 -13.14 -13.37
N ARG A 238 -1.43 -12.12 -14.16
CA ARG A 238 -2.36 -12.29 -15.31
C ARG A 238 -1.85 -13.29 -16.34
N ILE A 239 -0.55 -13.27 -16.63
CA ILE A 239 0.07 -14.23 -17.55
C ILE A 239 0.04 -15.64 -16.93
N VAL A 240 0.43 -15.77 -15.68
CA VAL A 240 0.40 -17.07 -14.95
C VAL A 240 -1.01 -17.66 -14.92
N GLU A 241 -2.03 -16.85 -14.60
CA GLU A 241 -3.43 -17.31 -14.60
C GLU A 241 -3.89 -17.80 -15.99
N ARG A 242 -3.51 -17.07 -17.05
CA ARG A 242 -3.79 -17.48 -18.44
C ARG A 242 -3.10 -18.81 -18.77
N LEU A 243 -1.79 -18.90 -18.52
CA LEU A 243 -1.01 -20.13 -18.82
C LEU A 243 -1.48 -21.32 -17.99
N ALA A 244 -1.81 -21.11 -16.72
CA ALA A 244 -2.35 -22.13 -15.84
C ALA A 244 -3.67 -22.72 -16.38
N ALA A 245 -4.58 -21.85 -16.81
CA ALA A 245 -5.86 -22.25 -17.41
C ALA A 245 -5.66 -23.00 -18.74
N GLU A 246 -4.77 -22.54 -19.60
CA GLU A 246 -4.46 -23.17 -20.90
C GLU A 246 -3.85 -24.58 -20.75
N ARG A 247 -3.05 -24.81 -19.69
CA ARG A 247 -2.26 -26.04 -19.51
C ARG A 247 -2.80 -26.98 -18.44
N GLY A 248 -3.80 -26.56 -17.66
CA GLY A 248 -4.33 -27.32 -16.53
C GLY A 248 -3.32 -27.46 -15.37
N LEU A 249 -2.41 -26.51 -15.21
CA LEU A 249 -1.40 -26.48 -14.16
C LEU A 249 -1.86 -25.58 -13.00
N PRO A 250 -1.38 -25.79 -11.76
CA PRO A 250 -1.67 -24.89 -10.66
C PRO A 250 -0.90 -23.56 -10.84
N VAL A 251 -1.49 -22.46 -10.38
CA VAL A 251 -0.85 -21.12 -10.39
C VAL A 251 0.41 -21.03 -9.51
N THR A 252 0.70 -22.05 -8.73
CA THR A 252 1.93 -22.20 -7.93
C THR A 252 3.09 -22.83 -8.68
N ASP A 253 2.86 -23.30 -9.93
CA ASP A 253 3.92 -23.90 -10.74
C ASP A 253 4.94 -22.83 -11.17
N GLU A 254 6.17 -22.95 -10.70
CA GLU A 254 7.24 -21.97 -10.97
C GLU A 254 7.63 -21.89 -12.44
N SER A 255 7.34 -22.91 -13.26
CA SER A 255 7.61 -22.84 -14.71
C SER A 255 6.74 -21.76 -15.38
N LEU A 256 5.49 -21.59 -14.93
CA LEU A 256 4.57 -20.55 -15.42
C LEU A 256 5.07 -19.14 -15.05
N TRP A 257 5.57 -18.98 -13.83
CA TRP A 257 6.14 -17.72 -13.36
C TRP A 257 7.42 -17.33 -14.12
N ASN A 258 8.30 -18.32 -14.37
CA ASN A 258 9.50 -18.09 -15.15
C ASN A 258 9.18 -17.69 -16.61
N GLU A 259 8.16 -18.31 -17.21
CA GLU A 259 7.69 -17.93 -18.54
C GLU A 259 7.09 -16.52 -18.54
N ALA A 260 6.26 -16.18 -17.54
CA ALA A 260 5.74 -14.83 -17.39
C ALA A 260 6.86 -13.78 -17.21
N ALA A 261 7.90 -14.12 -16.44
CA ALA A 261 9.05 -13.24 -16.28
C ALA A 261 9.79 -13.01 -17.59
N ALA A 262 9.95 -14.05 -18.41
CA ALA A 262 10.58 -13.96 -19.73
C ALA A 262 9.70 -13.14 -20.71
N GLU A 263 8.37 -13.33 -20.71
CA GLU A 263 7.44 -12.57 -21.56
C GLU A 263 7.46 -11.06 -21.22
N LEU A 264 7.63 -10.72 -19.95
CA LEU A 264 7.66 -9.34 -19.44
C LEU A 264 9.05 -8.72 -19.37
N ASP A 265 10.10 -9.47 -19.72
CA ASP A 265 11.50 -9.04 -19.54
C ASP A 265 11.79 -8.56 -18.09
N ILE A 266 11.26 -9.30 -17.10
CA ILE A 266 11.50 -8.99 -15.69
C ILE A 266 12.98 -9.34 -15.36
N PRO A 267 13.76 -8.37 -14.88
CA PRO A 267 15.19 -8.56 -14.62
C PRO A 267 15.52 -9.56 -13.52
#